data_3505b62357fa9fc78082b007a8b7045a
#
_entry.id   3505b62357fa9fc78082b007a8b7045a
#
_cell.length_a   1.000
_cell.length_b   1.000
_cell.length_c   1.000
_cell.angle_alpha   90.00
_cell.angle_beta   90.00
_cell.angle_gamma   90.00
#
_symmetry.space_group_name_H-M   'P 1'
#
loop_
_entity.id
_entity.type
_entity.pdbx_description
1 polymer ?
#
loop_
_entity_poly.entity_id
_entity_poly.type
_entity_poly.pdbx_seq_one_letter_code
_entity_poly.pdbx_strand_id
1 'polypeptide(L)'
;MVQKEIDLPKEYKYKYIAAFLTMRCNFNCSFCLNSLDKGMNFNRLKFKEIIGEEWVKALNKIESQSEVPITLSGGEPFLHKDFIYIINNIKPELKIDILTNLQWGEEGLNRFIREVSPQKINRNSLYPSIRVSYHPEQMRNAEELVKKVKKLKDGGFNVGIYSILYPSPEQLSAINQMQFRCRDAGIDFRLKEFTGTYKGEFYGDYSKYPGCISRDNPKSCECKTSELLIGPNGNVYRCHRDLYTEENFVGNILDENFEIQDIFRKCVNYGQCHPCDVKVKTNYKQQLGHTSVEIKDID
;
A
#
# COMPACT_ATOMS: atom_id res chain seq x y z
N MET A 1 16.58 -5.52 39.30
CA MET A 1 16.35 -5.03 37.91
C MET A 1 16.16 -6.28 37.05
N VAL A 2 14.94 -6.58 36.69
CA VAL A 2 14.64 -7.70 35.77
C VAL A 2 15.02 -7.22 34.37
N GLN A 3 16.06 -7.81 33.78
CA GLN A 3 16.32 -7.64 32.35
C GLN A 3 15.08 -8.16 31.60
N LYS A 4 14.32 -7.23 31.00
CA LYS A 4 13.35 -7.61 29.98
C LYS A 4 14.16 -8.25 28.85
N GLU A 5 13.97 -9.54 28.63
CA GLU A 5 14.39 -10.19 27.39
C GLU A 5 13.84 -9.36 26.24
N ILE A 6 14.74 -8.88 25.41
CA ILE A 6 14.36 -8.25 24.16
C ILE A 6 13.95 -9.42 23.26
N ASP A 7 12.64 -9.59 23.09
CA ASP A 7 12.10 -10.51 22.11
C ASP A 7 12.69 -10.12 20.73
N LEU A 8 13.62 -10.93 20.25
CA LEU A 8 14.14 -10.75 18.90
C LEU A 8 12.96 -10.94 17.92
N PRO A 9 12.79 -10.02 16.98
CA PRO A 9 11.67 -10.09 16.07
C PRO A 9 11.71 -11.40 15.27
N LYS A 10 10.57 -12.08 15.19
CA LYS A 10 10.42 -13.27 14.34
C LYS A 10 10.91 -12.97 12.94
N GLU A 11 11.78 -13.81 12.41
CA GLU A 11 12.15 -13.74 11.00
C GLU A 11 10.94 -14.10 10.14
N TYR A 12 10.38 -13.11 9.45
CA TYR A 12 9.34 -13.33 8.47
C TYR A 12 9.95 -13.46 7.08
N LYS A 13 9.48 -14.45 6.31
CA LYS A 13 9.88 -14.63 4.90
C LYS A 13 9.61 -13.34 4.10
N TYR A 14 8.45 -12.72 4.34
CA TYR A 14 8.09 -11.43 3.76
C TYR A 14 7.77 -10.41 4.86
N LYS A 15 8.38 -9.23 4.78
CA LYS A 15 8.14 -8.14 5.74
C LYS A 15 7.03 -7.19 5.28
N TYR A 16 6.59 -7.32 4.04
CA TYR A 16 5.44 -6.62 3.46
C TYR A 16 4.88 -7.45 2.30
N ILE A 17 3.56 -7.57 2.22
CA ILE A 17 2.87 -8.26 1.13
C ILE A 17 1.80 -7.34 0.59
N ALA A 18 1.82 -7.05 -0.71
CA ALA A 18 0.79 -6.27 -1.38
C ALA A 18 0.40 -6.91 -2.72
N ALA A 19 -0.91 -7.12 -2.88
CA ALA A 19 -1.53 -7.58 -4.11
C ALA A 19 -2.28 -6.41 -4.77
N PHE A 20 -1.77 -5.98 -5.92
CA PHE A 20 -2.39 -4.94 -6.74
C PHE A 20 -3.38 -5.61 -7.69
N LEU A 21 -4.63 -5.76 -7.25
CA LEU A 21 -5.63 -6.52 -7.99
C LEU A 21 -5.94 -5.92 -9.35
N THR A 22 -5.88 -4.60 -9.45
CA THR A 22 -6.10 -3.82 -10.68
C THR A 22 -5.34 -2.51 -10.60
N MET A 23 -4.93 -1.95 -11.72
CA MET A 23 -4.42 -0.57 -11.78
C MET A 23 -5.49 0.44 -12.19
N ARG A 24 -6.71 -0.02 -12.52
CA ARG A 24 -7.85 0.88 -12.79
C ARG A 24 -8.26 1.60 -11.50
N CYS A 25 -8.60 2.87 -11.62
CA CYS A 25 -9.12 3.67 -10.53
C CYS A 25 -10.23 4.60 -11.03
N ASN A 26 -11.25 4.77 -10.23
CA ASN A 26 -12.32 5.75 -10.47
C ASN A 26 -11.96 7.18 -10.03
N PHE A 27 -10.73 7.39 -9.51
CA PHE A 27 -10.15 8.68 -9.23
C PHE A 27 -8.96 9.01 -10.14
N ASN A 28 -8.70 10.31 -10.30
CA ASN A 28 -7.53 10.82 -11.01
C ASN A 28 -6.82 11.89 -10.17
N CYS A 29 -6.30 11.46 -9.01
CA CYS A 29 -5.63 12.35 -8.06
C CYS A 29 -4.34 12.93 -8.63
N SER A 30 -4.14 14.24 -8.47
CA SER A 30 -2.95 14.96 -8.95
C SER A 30 -1.65 14.48 -8.31
N PHE A 31 -1.73 13.93 -7.11
CA PHE A 31 -0.61 13.38 -6.32
C PHE A 31 -0.54 11.84 -6.31
N CYS A 32 -1.29 11.19 -7.19
CA CYS A 32 -1.31 9.72 -7.24
C CYS A 32 0.04 9.17 -7.70
N LEU A 33 0.63 8.27 -6.93
CA LEU A 33 1.90 7.63 -7.26
C LEU A 33 1.86 6.89 -8.61
N ASN A 34 0.68 6.39 -8.99
CA ASN A 34 0.45 5.74 -10.30
C ASN A 34 0.44 6.73 -11.47
N SER A 35 0.54 8.03 -11.25
CA SER A 35 0.42 9.07 -12.28
C SER A 35 1.44 10.19 -12.17
N LEU A 36 2.25 10.22 -11.10
CA LEU A 36 3.10 11.37 -10.77
C LEU A 36 4.35 11.52 -11.62
N ASP A 37 4.84 10.46 -12.21
CA ASP A 37 6.01 10.56 -13.08
C ASP A 37 5.55 10.80 -14.51
N LYS A 38 5.32 12.08 -14.84
CA LYS A 38 4.90 12.50 -16.18
C LYS A 38 5.90 12.13 -17.29
N GLY A 39 7.11 11.73 -16.93
CA GLY A 39 8.11 11.17 -17.83
C GLY A 39 8.00 9.65 -18.04
N MET A 40 7.26 8.96 -17.19
CA MET A 40 6.96 7.54 -17.36
C MET A 40 5.49 7.41 -17.80
N ASN A 41 5.26 6.90 -19.00
CA ASN A 41 3.93 6.61 -19.51
C ASN A 41 3.27 5.48 -18.71
N PHE A 42 2.77 5.79 -17.50
CA PHE A 42 1.97 4.85 -16.72
C PHE A 42 0.63 4.63 -17.44
N ASN A 43 0.59 3.66 -18.31
CA ASN A 43 -0.65 3.25 -18.93
C ASN A 43 -1.38 2.29 -17.98
N ARG A 44 -2.26 2.83 -17.14
CA ARG A 44 -3.10 2.09 -16.19
C ARG A 44 -3.88 0.92 -16.80
N LEU A 45 -3.99 0.89 -18.13
CA LEU A 45 -4.75 -0.12 -18.89
C LEU A 45 -3.87 -1.23 -19.46
N LYS A 46 -2.54 -1.20 -19.27
CA LYS A 46 -1.63 -2.20 -19.85
C LYS A 46 -1.71 -3.56 -19.15
N PHE A 47 -2.01 -3.58 -17.86
CA PHE A 47 -2.00 -4.82 -17.11
C PHE A 47 -3.16 -5.73 -17.52
N LYS A 48 -2.85 -6.94 -17.93
CA LYS A 48 -3.82 -8.02 -18.00
C LYS A 48 -4.12 -8.45 -16.57
N GLU A 49 -5.34 -8.26 -16.12
CA GLU A 49 -5.78 -8.70 -14.79
C GLU A 49 -6.02 -10.21 -14.80
N ILE A 50 -5.46 -10.92 -13.82
CA ILE A 50 -5.79 -12.34 -13.58
C ILE A 50 -7.14 -12.45 -12.88
N ILE A 51 -7.82 -13.57 -13.05
CA ILE A 51 -9.15 -13.80 -12.47
C ILE A 51 -9.09 -14.11 -10.98
N GLY A 52 -10.22 -14.00 -10.30
CA GLY A 52 -10.30 -14.22 -8.85
C GLY A 52 -9.80 -15.57 -8.39
N GLU A 53 -10.05 -16.63 -9.15
CA GLU A 53 -9.59 -17.99 -8.85
C GLU A 53 -8.07 -18.11 -8.88
N GLU A 54 -7.43 -17.46 -9.86
CA GLU A 54 -5.96 -17.40 -9.95
C GLU A 54 -5.36 -16.60 -8.77
N TRP A 55 -5.99 -15.47 -8.40
CA TRP A 55 -5.61 -14.72 -7.22
C TRP A 55 -5.68 -15.56 -5.94
N VAL A 56 -6.80 -16.25 -5.74
CA VAL A 56 -7.01 -17.11 -4.56
C VAL A 56 -5.97 -18.24 -4.54
N LYS A 57 -5.75 -18.93 -5.67
CA LYS A 57 -4.74 -19.98 -5.78
C LYS A 57 -3.34 -19.46 -5.44
N ALA A 58 -2.97 -18.30 -5.99
CA ALA A 58 -1.67 -17.68 -5.77
C ALA A 58 -1.46 -17.25 -4.31
N LEU A 59 -2.42 -16.49 -3.76
CA LEU A 59 -2.30 -15.95 -2.41
C LEU A 59 -2.34 -17.06 -1.35
N ASN A 60 -3.11 -18.13 -1.57
CA ASN A 60 -3.18 -19.26 -0.64
C ASN A 60 -1.92 -20.14 -0.60
N LYS A 61 -0.98 -19.97 -1.55
CA LYS A 61 0.37 -20.58 -1.46
C LYS A 61 1.25 -19.89 -0.42
N ILE A 62 0.95 -18.62 -0.08
CA ILE A 62 1.76 -17.86 0.86
C ILE A 62 1.64 -18.51 2.24
N GLU A 63 2.78 -18.75 2.87
CA GLU A 63 2.82 -19.21 4.25
C GLU A 63 2.29 -18.13 5.19
N SER A 64 1.53 -18.57 6.20
CA SER A 64 0.94 -17.64 7.17
C SER A 64 2.03 -16.95 7.97
N GLN A 65 1.96 -15.62 7.96
CA GLN A 65 2.77 -14.73 8.76
C GLN A 65 1.80 -13.82 9.52
N SER A 66 1.31 -14.25 10.68
CA SER A 66 0.15 -13.67 11.38
C SER A 66 0.15 -12.15 11.56
N GLU A 67 1.32 -11.55 11.59
CA GLU A 67 1.51 -10.11 11.79
C GLU A 67 1.70 -9.33 10.47
N VAL A 68 1.94 -10.03 9.36
CA VAL A 68 2.11 -9.43 8.03
C VAL A 68 0.89 -9.74 7.18
N PRO A 69 -0.07 -8.82 7.09
CA PRO A 69 -1.27 -9.03 6.29
C PRO A 69 -0.96 -8.95 4.79
N ILE A 70 -1.81 -9.57 4.00
CA ILE A 70 -1.88 -9.31 2.57
C ILE A 70 -2.63 -7.99 2.36
N THR A 71 -1.94 -6.96 1.89
CA THR A 71 -2.57 -5.68 1.55
C THR A 71 -3.16 -5.75 0.16
N LEU A 72 -4.48 -5.75 0.05
CA LEU A 72 -5.19 -5.60 -1.22
C LEU A 72 -5.19 -4.13 -1.62
N SER A 73 -4.64 -3.83 -2.77
CA SER A 73 -4.38 -2.49 -3.27
C SER A 73 -4.51 -2.43 -4.79
N GLY A 74 -3.99 -1.35 -5.39
CA GLY A 74 -3.97 -1.15 -6.83
C GLY A 74 -4.25 0.31 -7.19
N GLY A 75 -5.04 0.55 -8.22
CA GLY A 75 -5.77 1.79 -8.40
C GLY A 75 -6.87 1.87 -7.33
N GLU A 76 -8.01 1.27 -7.62
CA GLU A 76 -9.06 0.99 -6.62
C GLU A 76 -9.37 -0.52 -6.67
N PRO A 77 -9.02 -1.28 -5.63
CA PRO A 77 -9.12 -2.74 -5.67
C PRO A 77 -10.55 -3.25 -5.84
N PHE A 78 -11.56 -2.51 -5.39
CA PHE A 78 -12.98 -2.86 -5.56
C PHE A 78 -13.42 -2.88 -7.03
N LEU A 79 -12.68 -2.25 -7.93
CA LEU A 79 -12.96 -2.32 -9.38
C LEU A 79 -12.55 -3.65 -10.00
N HIS A 80 -11.83 -4.51 -9.29
CA HIS A 80 -11.64 -5.89 -9.71
C HIS A 80 -12.95 -6.66 -9.54
N LYS A 81 -13.45 -7.27 -10.62
CA LYS A 81 -14.79 -7.91 -10.64
C LYS A 81 -14.97 -8.97 -9.54
N ASP A 82 -13.88 -9.65 -9.18
CA ASP A 82 -13.87 -10.75 -8.22
C ASP A 82 -13.37 -10.33 -6.82
N PHE A 83 -13.36 -9.01 -6.50
CA PHE A 83 -12.80 -8.49 -5.24
C PHE A 83 -13.34 -9.19 -3.98
N ILE A 84 -14.67 -9.29 -3.85
CA ILE A 84 -15.31 -9.96 -2.70
C ILE A 84 -15.03 -11.47 -2.72
N TYR A 85 -15.05 -12.09 -3.90
CA TYR A 85 -14.71 -13.50 -4.06
C TYR A 85 -13.29 -13.79 -3.56
N ILE A 86 -12.32 -12.97 -3.95
CA ILE A 86 -10.91 -13.11 -3.52
C ILE A 86 -10.83 -13.06 -1.98
N ILE A 87 -11.42 -12.05 -1.35
CA ILE A 87 -11.39 -11.90 0.11
C ILE A 87 -11.98 -13.14 0.80
N ASN A 88 -13.12 -13.61 0.34
CA ASN A 88 -13.84 -14.70 0.98
C ASN A 88 -13.13 -16.05 0.84
N ASN A 89 -12.34 -16.24 -0.21
CA ASN A 89 -11.66 -17.51 -0.51
C ASN A 89 -10.16 -17.53 -0.13
N ILE A 90 -9.59 -16.44 0.35
CA ILE A 90 -8.27 -16.46 1.01
C ILE A 90 -8.40 -17.27 2.30
N LYS A 91 -7.44 -18.17 2.55
CA LYS A 91 -7.43 -19.03 3.74
C LYS A 91 -7.44 -18.21 5.05
N PRO A 92 -8.11 -18.70 6.12
CA PRO A 92 -8.34 -17.92 7.35
C PRO A 92 -7.08 -17.47 8.08
N GLU A 93 -5.98 -18.18 7.91
CA GLU A 93 -4.69 -17.88 8.54
C GLU A 93 -4.05 -16.62 7.98
N LEU A 94 -4.37 -16.27 6.73
CA LEU A 94 -3.88 -15.06 6.08
C LEU A 94 -4.81 -13.88 6.41
N LYS A 95 -4.26 -12.86 7.03
CA LYS A 95 -4.98 -11.63 7.34
C LYS A 95 -4.92 -10.66 6.17
N ILE A 96 -5.94 -9.83 6.05
CA ILE A 96 -6.12 -8.94 4.91
C ILE A 96 -6.18 -7.50 5.41
N ASP A 97 -5.43 -6.63 4.76
CA ASP A 97 -5.61 -5.18 4.80
C ASP A 97 -6.17 -4.70 3.46
N ILE A 98 -6.98 -3.65 3.47
CA ILE A 98 -7.57 -3.07 2.26
C ILE A 98 -7.20 -1.58 2.18
N LEU A 99 -6.64 -1.17 1.05
CA LEU A 99 -6.46 0.24 0.68
C LEU A 99 -7.49 0.63 -0.36
N THR A 100 -8.39 1.54 -0.03
CA THR A 100 -9.52 1.91 -0.89
C THR A 100 -9.85 3.39 -0.80
N ASN A 101 -10.45 3.95 -1.85
CA ASN A 101 -11.09 5.26 -1.81
C ASN A 101 -12.58 5.18 -1.37
N LEU A 102 -13.13 3.98 -1.18
CA LEU A 102 -14.51 3.69 -0.75
C LEU A 102 -15.61 4.32 -1.66
N GLN A 103 -15.30 4.58 -2.92
CA GLN A 103 -16.31 5.05 -3.89
C GLN A 103 -16.97 3.87 -4.62
N TRP A 104 -17.54 2.96 -3.84
CA TRP A 104 -18.14 1.69 -4.30
C TRP A 104 -19.63 1.80 -4.67
N GLY A 105 -20.24 2.96 -4.47
CA GLY A 105 -21.70 3.08 -4.50
C GLY A 105 -22.36 2.41 -3.28
N GLU A 106 -23.62 2.73 -3.08
CA GLU A 106 -24.38 2.24 -1.90
C GLU A 106 -24.60 0.71 -1.96
N GLU A 107 -24.94 0.19 -3.13
CA GLU A 107 -25.12 -1.24 -3.34
C GLU A 107 -23.85 -2.04 -3.12
N GLY A 108 -22.71 -1.55 -3.65
CA GLY A 108 -21.40 -2.19 -3.48
C GLY A 108 -20.97 -2.24 -2.02
N LEU A 109 -21.20 -1.15 -1.27
CA LEU A 109 -20.93 -1.11 0.17
C LEU A 109 -21.80 -2.09 0.94
N ASN A 110 -23.11 -2.11 0.66
CA ASN A 110 -24.04 -3.03 1.30
C ASN A 110 -23.70 -4.49 0.99
N ARG A 111 -23.32 -4.77 -0.24
CA ARG A 111 -22.90 -6.10 -0.66
C ARG A 111 -21.64 -6.53 0.09
N PHE A 112 -20.64 -5.66 0.21
CA PHE A 112 -19.42 -5.94 0.97
C PHE A 112 -19.74 -6.26 2.44
N ILE A 113 -20.57 -5.43 3.11
CA ILE A 113 -20.93 -5.63 4.52
C ILE A 113 -21.71 -6.95 4.72
N ARG A 114 -22.55 -7.33 3.77
CA ARG A 114 -23.34 -8.56 3.84
C ARG A 114 -22.51 -9.81 3.57
N GLU A 115 -21.57 -9.75 2.63
CA GLU A 115 -20.89 -10.92 2.08
C GLU A 115 -19.50 -11.17 2.65
N VAL A 116 -18.87 -10.16 3.26
CA VAL A 116 -17.54 -10.29 3.87
C VAL A 116 -17.63 -10.35 5.37
N SER A 117 -17.02 -11.38 5.96
CA SER A 117 -16.95 -11.50 7.43
C SER A 117 -15.89 -10.55 7.99
N PRO A 118 -16.21 -9.73 9.02
CA PRO A 118 -15.24 -8.89 9.70
C PRO A 118 -14.02 -9.67 10.24
N GLN A 119 -14.17 -10.94 10.62
CA GLN A 119 -13.06 -11.77 11.10
C GLN A 119 -11.98 -12.03 10.04
N LYS A 120 -12.31 -11.93 8.76
CA LYS A 120 -11.36 -12.02 7.65
C LYS A 120 -10.43 -10.80 7.59
N ILE A 121 -10.96 -9.64 8.00
CA ILE A 121 -10.31 -8.33 7.86
C ILE A 121 -9.69 -7.89 9.19
N ASN A 122 -10.43 -8.07 10.30
CA ASN A 122 -10.01 -7.54 11.58
C ASN A 122 -8.82 -8.34 12.15
N ARG A 123 -7.86 -7.62 12.69
CA ARG A 123 -6.71 -8.15 13.41
C ARG A 123 -6.28 -7.20 14.51
N ASN A 124 -5.53 -7.70 15.48
CA ASN A 124 -4.91 -6.85 16.47
C ASN A 124 -3.72 -6.12 15.82
N SER A 125 -3.86 -4.81 15.62
CA SER A 125 -2.83 -3.97 15.00
C SER A 125 -2.95 -2.53 15.47
N LEU A 126 -1.86 -1.79 15.36
CA LEU A 126 -1.77 -0.37 15.71
C LEU A 126 -2.52 0.55 14.73
N TYR A 127 -3.10 0.00 13.68
CA TYR A 127 -3.80 0.75 12.65
C TYR A 127 -4.99 -0.04 12.08
N PRO A 128 -6.01 0.64 11.55
CA PRO A 128 -7.16 0.01 10.92
C PRO A 128 -6.79 -0.86 9.71
N SER A 129 -7.40 -2.04 9.62
CA SER A 129 -7.20 -2.97 8.49
C SER A 129 -7.80 -2.43 7.20
N ILE A 130 -8.94 -1.75 7.25
CA ILE A 130 -9.49 -1.02 6.10
C ILE A 130 -9.05 0.44 6.21
N ARG A 131 -8.21 0.85 5.27
CA ARG A 131 -7.64 2.20 5.20
C ARG A 131 -8.28 2.96 4.06
N VAL A 132 -9.21 3.84 4.41
CA VAL A 132 -9.99 4.63 3.45
C VAL A 132 -9.24 5.92 3.12
N SER A 133 -8.87 6.09 1.87
CA SER A 133 -8.18 7.30 1.41
C SER A 133 -9.15 8.45 1.19
N TYR A 134 -8.98 9.54 1.90
CA TYR A 134 -9.69 10.80 1.67
C TYR A 134 -8.90 11.70 0.74
N HIS A 135 -9.46 11.97 -0.42
CA HIS A 135 -8.88 12.83 -1.46
C HIS A 135 -9.86 13.96 -1.80
N PRO A 136 -9.75 15.13 -1.14
CA PRO A 136 -10.70 16.25 -1.30
C PRO A 136 -10.91 16.70 -2.74
N GLU A 137 -9.87 16.70 -3.56
CA GLU A 137 -9.98 17.06 -4.99
C GLU A 137 -10.90 16.15 -5.80
N GLN A 138 -11.12 14.92 -5.35
CA GLN A 138 -11.95 13.92 -6.01
C GLN A 138 -13.28 13.69 -5.28
N MET A 139 -13.37 14.07 -4.01
CA MET A 139 -14.51 13.81 -3.13
C MET A 139 -15.20 15.10 -2.72
N ARG A 140 -16.31 15.43 -3.39
CA ARG A 140 -17.07 16.66 -3.11
C ARG A 140 -17.83 16.61 -1.78
N ASN A 141 -18.19 15.42 -1.31
CA ASN A 141 -19.00 15.24 -0.11
C ASN A 141 -18.26 14.45 0.96
N ALA A 142 -17.59 15.16 1.85
CA ALA A 142 -16.86 14.58 2.98
C ALA A 142 -17.78 13.86 3.98
N GLU A 143 -19.02 14.33 4.15
CA GLU A 143 -19.99 13.72 5.07
C GLU A 143 -20.46 12.36 4.57
N GLU A 144 -20.61 12.20 3.26
CA GLU A 144 -20.95 10.90 2.67
C GLU A 144 -19.86 9.86 2.97
N LEU A 145 -18.59 10.25 2.87
CA LEU A 145 -17.49 9.35 3.22
C LEU A 145 -17.55 8.94 4.69
N VAL A 146 -17.77 9.89 5.60
CA VAL A 146 -17.92 9.61 7.04
C VAL A 146 -19.08 8.67 7.28
N LYS A 147 -20.23 8.86 6.62
CA LYS A 147 -21.39 7.94 6.71
C LYS A 147 -21.05 6.52 6.26
N LYS A 148 -20.37 6.37 5.12
CA LYS A 148 -19.93 5.06 4.61
C LYS A 148 -18.95 4.36 5.57
N VAL A 149 -18.01 5.10 6.14
CA VAL A 149 -17.06 4.56 7.13
C VAL A 149 -17.78 4.16 8.42
N LYS A 150 -18.74 4.96 8.90
CA LYS A 150 -19.58 4.57 10.05
C LYS A 150 -20.33 3.28 9.77
N LYS A 151 -20.93 3.15 8.60
CA LYS A 151 -21.65 1.94 8.19
C LYS A 151 -20.77 0.69 8.20
N LEU A 152 -19.50 0.80 7.77
CA LEU A 152 -18.53 -0.28 7.91
C LEU A 152 -18.20 -0.59 9.37
N LYS A 153 -18.01 0.44 10.21
CA LYS A 153 -17.77 0.24 11.65
C LYS A 153 -18.96 -0.44 12.34
N ASP A 154 -20.17 -0.01 12.03
CA ASP A 154 -21.41 -0.61 12.56
C ASP A 154 -21.56 -2.07 12.08
N GLY A 155 -21.04 -2.39 10.89
CA GLY A 155 -20.89 -3.76 10.40
C GLY A 155 -19.76 -4.57 11.05
N GLY A 156 -19.07 -4.00 12.03
CA GLY A 156 -18.02 -4.67 12.81
C GLY A 156 -16.61 -4.61 12.21
N PHE A 157 -16.40 -3.84 11.14
CA PHE A 157 -15.07 -3.73 10.51
C PHE A 157 -14.15 -2.72 11.20
N ASN A 158 -12.87 -3.05 11.31
CA ASN A 158 -11.82 -2.13 11.75
C ASN A 158 -11.40 -1.23 10.59
N VAL A 159 -11.93 -0.01 10.56
CA VAL A 159 -11.78 0.94 9.45
C VAL A 159 -11.37 2.33 9.97
N GLY A 160 -10.51 3.01 9.21
CA GLY A 160 -10.11 4.39 9.47
C GLY A 160 -9.90 5.18 8.19
N ILE A 161 -9.89 6.51 8.31
CA ILE A 161 -9.68 7.44 7.20
C ILE A 161 -8.23 7.92 7.21
N TYR A 162 -7.63 7.97 6.02
CA TYR A 162 -6.28 8.43 5.78
C TYR A 162 -6.28 9.55 4.75
N SER A 163 -5.45 10.56 4.93
CA SER A 163 -5.26 11.59 3.90
C SER A 163 -3.78 11.91 3.73
N ILE A 164 -3.43 12.48 2.58
CA ILE A 164 -2.08 12.90 2.25
C ILE A 164 -1.98 14.41 2.49
N LEU A 165 -0.93 14.85 3.17
CA LEU A 165 -0.59 16.27 3.36
C LEU A 165 -0.10 16.90 2.04
N TYR A 166 -0.93 16.80 0.99
CA TYR A 166 -0.65 17.49 -0.26
C TYR A 166 -0.74 19.01 -0.03
N PRO A 167 0.27 19.79 -0.43
CA PRO A 167 0.44 21.14 0.08
C PRO A 167 -0.43 22.20 -0.60
N SER A 168 -1.58 21.82 -1.20
CA SER A 168 -2.55 22.82 -1.65
C SER A 168 -3.36 23.37 -0.48
N PRO A 169 -3.67 24.67 -0.45
CA PRO A 169 -4.48 25.27 0.60
C PRO A 169 -5.86 24.60 0.76
N GLU A 170 -6.47 24.19 -0.35
CA GLU A 170 -7.76 23.51 -0.39
C GLU A 170 -7.68 22.15 0.30
N GLN A 171 -6.61 21.37 0.00
CA GLN A 171 -6.37 20.07 0.61
C GLN A 171 -6.18 20.21 2.12
N LEU A 172 -5.34 21.15 2.56
CA LEU A 172 -5.06 21.36 3.98
C LEU A 172 -6.30 21.81 4.76
N SER A 173 -7.10 22.71 4.18
CA SER A 173 -8.37 23.14 4.77
C SER A 173 -9.36 21.97 4.90
N ALA A 174 -9.49 21.15 3.85
CA ALA A 174 -10.39 20.00 3.85
C ALA A 174 -9.93 18.91 4.83
N ILE A 175 -8.63 18.69 4.97
CA ILE A 175 -8.06 17.77 5.97
C ILE A 175 -8.42 18.22 7.39
N ASN A 176 -8.26 19.49 7.72
CA ASN A 176 -8.61 20.02 9.02
C ASN A 176 -10.10 19.78 9.34
N GLN A 177 -10.97 20.05 8.40
CA GLN A 177 -12.42 19.81 8.55
C GLN A 177 -12.72 18.31 8.73
N MET A 178 -12.07 17.43 7.95
CA MET A 178 -12.24 15.99 8.05
C MET A 178 -11.77 15.46 9.41
N GLN A 179 -10.69 16.00 9.95
CA GLN A 179 -10.18 15.63 11.27
C GLN A 179 -11.21 15.88 12.38
N PHE A 180 -11.90 17.04 12.35
CA PHE A 180 -12.98 17.32 13.29
C PHE A 180 -14.14 16.34 13.12
N ARG A 181 -14.60 16.11 11.89
CA ARG A 181 -15.68 15.14 11.60
C ARG A 181 -15.34 13.74 12.08
N CYS A 182 -14.12 13.29 11.85
CA CYS A 182 -13.67 11.96 12.29
C CYS A 182 -13.63 11.86 13.81
N ARG A 183 -13.12 12.87 14.50
CA ARG A 183 -13.11 12.93 15.96
C ARG A 183 -14.53 12.83 16.52
N ASP A 184 -15.45 13.63 16.01
CA ASP A 184 -16.84 13.67 16.46
C ASP A 184 -17.59 12.35 16.16
N ALA A 185 -17.17 11.65 15.10
CA ALA A 185 -17.71 10.34 14.72
C ALA A 185 -16.97 9.14 15.35
N GLY A 186 -15.92 9.38 16.15
CA GLY A 186 -15.08 8.31 16.72
C GLY A 186 -14.36 7.46 15.66
N ILE A 187 -13.95 8.06 14.55
CA ILE A 187 -13.23 7.41 13.45
C ILE A 187 -11.74 7.71 13.59
N ASP A 188 -10.88 6.68 13.45
CA ASP A 188 -9.43 6.85 13.37
C ASP A 188 -9.09 7.65 12.10
N PHE A 189 -8.41 8.79 12.28
CA PHE A 189 -7.98 9.65 11.19
C PHE A 189 -6.47 9.84 11.22
N ARG A 190 -5.81 9.50 10.13
CA ARG A 190 -4.35 9.57 10.03
C ARG A 190 -3.89 10.32 8.80
N LEU A 191 -2.77 11.00 8.96
CA LEU A 191 -2.13 11.76 7.90
C LEU A 191 -0.87 11.03 7.42
N LYS A 192 -0.65 11.10 6.11
CA LYS A 192 0.60 10.69 5.47
C LYS A 192 1.29 11.92 4.89
N GLU A 193 2.59 11.97 5.06
CA GLU A 193 3.42 12.99 4.44
C GLU A 193 3.30 12.90 2.91
N PHE A 194 3.17 14.04 2.26
CA PHE A 194 3.30 14.12 0.81
C PHE A 194 4.78 14.06 0.43
N THR A 195 5.08 13.25 -0.55
CA THR A 195 6.41 13.17 -1.13
C THR A 195 6.30 13.37 -2.63
N GLY A 196 6.93 14.41 -3.14
CA GLY A 196 6.84 14.78 -4.56
C GLY A 196 7.06 16.25 -4.80
N THR A 197 6.79 16.72 -6.00
CA THR A 197 6.93 18.13 -6.38
C THR A 197 5.56 18.80 -6.47
N TYR A 198 5.43 19.95 -5.81
CA TYR A 198 4.26 20.82 -5.91
C TYR A 198 4.70 22.24 -6.20
N LYS A 199 4.19 22.85 -7.28
CA LYS A 199 4.53 24.21 -7.72
C LYS A 199 6.05 24.50 -7.81
N GLY A 200 6.83 23.47 -8.23
CA GLY A 200 8.27 23.57 -8.35
C GLY A 200 9.06 23.28 -7.07
N GLU A 201 8.41 23.22 -5.91
CA GLU A 201 9.04 22.85 -4.65
C GLU A 201 8.96 21.35 -4.41
N PHE A 202 10.04 20.79 -3.87
CA PHE A 202 10.11 19.38 -3.52
C PHE A 202 9.74 19.16 -2.05
N TYR A 203 8.82 18.24 -1.81
CA TYR A 203 8.31 17.83 -0.51
C TYR A 203 8.74 16.40 -0.20
N GLY A 204 8.83 16.07 1.09
CA GLY A 204 9.25 14.76 1.56
C GLY A 204 10.77 14.66 1.57
N ASP A 205 11.39 15.47 2.42
CA ASP A 205 12.84 15.45 2.60
C ASP A 205 13.29 14.14 3.26
N TYR A 206 13.92 13.29 2.46
CA TYR A 206 14.50 12.05 2.93
C TYR A 206 15.88 12.25 3.56
N SER A 207 16.52 13.41 3.36
CA SER A 207 17.84 13.72 3.90
C SER A 207 17.87 13.85 5.41
N LYS A 208 16.72 14.04 6.04
CA LYS A 208 16.57 14.07 7.51
C LYS A 208 16.93 12.76 8.20
N TYR A 209 17.06 11.67 7.44
CA TYR A 209 17.42 10.37 8.00
C TYR A 209 18.88 10.03 7.68
N PRO A 210 19.67 9.54 8.66
CA PRO A 210 21.04 9.13 8.42
C PRO A 210 21.14 8.08 7.30
N GLY A 211 22.11 8.23 6.41
CA GLY A 211 22.34 7.31 5.29
C GLY A 211 21.41 7.49 4.10
N CYS A 212 20.45 8.42 4.13
CA CYS A 212 19.65 8.75 2.96
C CYS A 212 20.44 9.55 1.93
N ILE A 213 20.24 9.19 0.68
CA ILE A 213 20.87 9.89 -0.46
C ILE A 213 19.91 10.96 -0.94
N SER A 214 20.45 12.16 -1.18
CA SER A 214 19.69 13.25 -1.77
C SER A 214 19.34 12.92 -3.23
N ARG A 215 18.25 13.52 -3.74
CA ARG A 215 17.90 13.44 -5.17
C ARG A 215 19.00 14.00 -6.08
N ASP A 216 19.73 14.97 -5.56
CA ASP A 216 20.77 15.68 -6.32
C ASP A 216 22.05 14.85 -6.48
N ASN A 217 22.13 13.72 -5.79
CA ASN A 217 23.26 12.80 -5.87
C ASN A 217 22.80 11.35 -6.07
N PRO A 218 22.25 11.02 -7.26
CA PRO A 218 21.83 9.67 -7.59
C PRO A 218 23.05 8.75 -7.71
N LYS A 219 22.89 7.51 -7.24
CA LYS A 219 23.93 6.50 -7.41
C LYS A 219 23.39 5.16 -7.85
N SER A 220 24.25 4.34 -8.41
CA SER A 220 24.03 2.92 -8.58
C SER A 220 24.26 2.20 -7.25
N CYS A 221 23.41 1.25 -6.94
CA CYS A 221 23.57 0.36 -5.79
C CYS A 221 23.05 -1.04 -6.11
N GLU A 222 23.30 -1.97 -5.23
CA GLU A 222 22.59 -3.22 -5.22
C GLU A 222 21.53 -3.20 -4.11
N CYS A 223 20.31 -3.65 -4.39
CA CYS A 223 19.27 -3.75 -3.40
C CYS A 223 18.65 -5.15 -3.36
N LYS A 224 18.33 -5.58 -2.16
CA LYS A 224 17.63 -6.81 -1.86
C LYS A 224 16.33 -6.47 -1.14
N THR A 225 15.23 -7.11 -1.52
CA THR A 225 13.91 -6.87 -0.90
C THR A 225 13.35 -8.15 -0.29
N SER A 226 12.71 -8.00 0.86
CA SER A 226 11.84 -8.99 1.47
C SER A 226 10.35 -8.61 1.32
N GLU A 227 10.02 -7.81 0.32
CA GLU A 227 8.65 -7.43 0.00
C GLU A 227 8.10 -8.32 -1.12
N LEU A 228 6.86 -8.72 -0.99
CA LEU A 228 6.12 -9.43 -2.03
C LEU A 228 5.13 -8.43 -2.66
N LEU A 229 5.53 -7.81 -3.75
CA LEU A 229 4.71 -6.87 -4.51
C LEU A 229 4.19 -7.56 -5.77
N ILE A 230 2.90 -7.85 -5.82
CA ILE A 230 2.27 -8.60 -6.89
C ILE A 230 1.42 -7.66 -7.74
N GLY A 231 1.71 -7.58 -9.03
CA GLY A 231 0.94 -6.80 -10.00
C GLY A 231 -0.33 -7.54 -10.47
N PRO A 232 -1.23 -6.84 -11.20
CA PRO A 232 -2.50 -7.40 -11.65
C PRO A 232 -2.40 -8.65 -12.53
N ASN A 233 -1.28 -8.83 -13.21
CA ASN A 233 -0.97 -9.97 -14.08
C ASN A 233 -0.25 -11.13 -13.34
N GLY A 234 -0.13 -11.04 -12.00
CA GLY A 234 0.59 -12.03 -11.19
C GLY A 234 2.09 -11.84 -11.18
N ASN A 235 2.66 -10.94 -11.95
CA ASN A 235 4.10 -10.66 -11.89
C ASN A 235 4.48 -10.05 -10.56
N VAL A 236 5.61 -10.48 -10.02
CA VAL A 236 6.18 -9.99 -8.76
C VAL A 236 7.30 -9.02 -9.05
N TYR A 237 7.27 -7.89 -8.38
CA TYR A 237 8.19 -6.79 -8.60
C TYR A 237 9.06 -6.53 -7.37
N ARG A 238 10.27 -6.06 -7.60
CA ARG A 238 11.24 -5.73 -6.56
C ARG A 238 10.84 -4.50 -5.74
N CYS A 239 10.21 -3.51 -6.39
CA CYS A 239 9.80 -2.26 -5.77
C CYS A 239 8.58 -1.67 -6.47
N HIS A 240 7.97 -0.66 -5.86
CA HIS A 240 6.79 0.01 -6.43
C HIS A 240 7.07 0.70 -7.78
N ARG A 241 8.29 1.24 -7.98
CA ARG A 241 8.65 1.78 -9.29
C ARG A 241 8.54 0.72 -10.38
N ASP A 242 9.23 -0.40 -10.17
CA ASP A 242 9.24 -1.48 -11.16
C ASP A 242 7.82 -2.01 -11.43
N LEU A 243 6.96 -2.06 -10.39
CA LEU A 243 5.57 -2.42 -10.55
C LEU A 243 4.80 -1.39 -11.40
N TYR A 244 4.97 -0.10 -11.14
CA TYR A 244 4.24 0.94 -11.86
C TYR A 244 4.71 1.12 -13.30
N THR A 245 5.98 0.79 -13.59
CA THR A 245 6.53 0.82 -14.97
C THR A 245 6.37 -0.51 -15.71
N GLU A 246 5.92 -1.58 -15.04
CA GLU A 246 5.89 -2.95 -15.57
C GLU A 246 7.27 -3.47 -16.01
N GLU A 247 8.33 -3.03 -15.31
CA GLU A 247 9.71 -3.37 -15.62
C GLU A 247 10.31 -4.28 -14.55
N ASN A 248 11.34 -5.03 -14.90
CA ASN A 248 12.20 -5.77 -13.97
C ASN A 248 11.43 -6.67 -12.99
N PHE A 249 10.36 -7.35 -13.43
CA PHE A 249 9.70 -8.34 -12.58
C PHE A 249 10.67 -9.49 -12.26
N VAL A 250 10.54 -10.06 -11.08
CA VAL A 250 11.44 -11.08 -10.53
C VAL A 250 10.87 -12.49 -10.62
N GLY A 251 9.67 -12.65 -11.10
CA GLY A 251 8.97 -13.91 -11.31
C GLY A 251 7.45 -13.69 -11.36
N ASN A 252 6.68 -14.77 -11.39
CA ASN A 252 5.23 -14.72 -11.37
C ASN A 252 4.68 -15.60 -10.24
N ILE A 253 3.73 -15.06 -9.45
CA ILE A 253 3.16 -15.76 -8.29
C ILE A 253 2.32 -17.00 -8.69
N LEU A 254 1.92 -17.10 -9.96
CA LEU A 254 1.20 -18.25 -10.50
C LEU A 254 2.12 -19.46 -10.74
N ASP A 255 3.41 -19.24 -10.91
CA ASP A 255 4.37 -20.31 -11.11
C ASP A 255 4.37 -21.25 -9.88
N GLU A 256 4.40 -22.55 -10.11
CA GLU A 256 4.26 -23.53 -9.04
C GLU A 256 5.41 -23.48 -8.02
N ASN A 257 6.61 -23.20 -8.52
CA ASN A 257 7.83 -23.14 -7.73
C ASN A 257 8.35 -21.71 -7.54
N PHE A 258 7.44 -20.71 -7.63
CA PHE A 258 7.86 -19.34 -7.42
C PHE A 258 8.32 -19.10 -5.98
N GLU A 259 9.55 -18.60 -5.86
CA GLU A 259 10.10 -18.06 -4.62
C GLU A 259 10.86 -16.77 -4.92
N ILE A 260 10.71 -15.78 -4.03
CA ILE A 260 11.59 -14.62 -4.08
C ILE A 260 13.00 -15.06 -3.71
N GLN A 261 13.92 -14.84 -4.63
CA GLN A 261 15.32 -15.12 -4.40
C GLN A 261 15.93 -14.08 -3.45
N ASP A 262 16.60 -14.54 -2.42
CA ASP A 262 17.34 -13.70 -1.46
C ASP A 262 18.68 -13.24 -2.04
N ILE A 263 18.62 -12.45 -3.12
CA ILE A 263 19.79 -11.93 -3.82
C ILE A 263 19.75 -10.41 -3.98
N PHE A 264 20.91 -9.81 -3.98
CA PHE A 264 21.08 -8.41 -4.36
C PHE A 264 20.95 -8.25 -5.87
N ARG A 265 20.26 -7.18 -6.30
CA ARG A 265 20.04 -6.83 -7.69
C ARG A 265 20.43 -5.37 -7.92
N LYS A 266 21.11 -5.12 -9.03
CA LYS A 266 21.52 -3.77 -9.40
C LYS A 266 20.33 -2.82 -9.53
N CYS A 267 20.45 -1.64 -8.92
CA CYS A 267 19.55 -0.51 -9.07
C CYS A 267 20.31 0.71 -9.50
N VAL A 268 20.03 1.22 -10.70
CA VAL A 268 20.64 2.42 -11.26
C VAL A 268 19.84 3.69 -10.97
N ASN A 269 18.68 3.55 -10.33
CA ASN A 269 17.75 4.63 -10.05
C ASN A 269 17.69 5.01 -8.57
N TYR A 270 18.63 4.51 -7.76
CA TYR A 270 18.59 4.75 -6.33
C TYR A 270 18.64 6.24 -6.00
N GLY A 271 17.64 6.70 -5.27
CA GLY A 271 17.50 8.10 -4.93
C GLY A 271 16.75 8.96 -5.95
N GLN A 272 16.55 8.50 -7.17
CA GLN A 272 15.91 9.28 -8.25
C GLN A 272 14.41 9.02 -8.38
N CYS A 273 14.01 7.75 -8.24
CA CYS A 273 12.62 7.38 -8.44
C CYS A 273 11.73 7.77 -7.26
N HIS A 274 10.48 8.03 -7.58
CA HIS A 274 9.44 8.32 -6.61
C HIS A 274 8.23 7.41 -6.89
N PRO A 275 7.78 6.61 -5.91
CA PRO A 275 8.39 6.41 -4.61
C PRO A 275 9.61 5.50 -4.70
N CYS A 276 10.65 5.79 -3.93
CA CYS A 276 11.74 4.85 -3.71
C CYS A 276 11.47 4.08 -2.40
N ASP A 277 11.16 2.79 -2.51
CA ASP A 277 10.85 1.94 -1.34
C ASP A 277 11.97 1.90 -0.33
N VAL A 278 13.20 1.90 -0.82
CA VAL A 278 14.40 1.95 0.01
C VAL A 278 14.39 3.16 0.93
N LYS A 279 14.12 4.35 0.41
CA LYS A 279 14.10 5.59 1.19
C LYS A 279 13.03 5.57 2.27
N VAL A 280 11.80 5.20 1.89
CA VAL A 280 10.64 5.31 2.77
C VAL A 280 10.64 4.22 3.83
N LYS A 281 10.95 2.99 3.45
CA LYS A 281 10.78 1.83 4.32
C LYS A 281 12.01 1.52 5.16
N THR A 282 13.20 1.71 4.60
CA THR A 282 14.45 1.50 5.34
C THR A 282 14.52 2.45 6.53
N ASN A 283 14.26 3.73 6.33
CA ASN A 283 14.37 4.73 7.39
C ASN A 283 13.41 4.48 8.56
N TYR A 284 12.17 4.16 8.28
CA TYR A 284 11.20 3.91 9.34
C TYR A 284 11.51 2.63 10.12
N LYS A 285 11.84 1.56 9.44
CA LYS A 285 12.04 0.24 10.06
C LYS A 285 13.45 0.04 10.61
N GLN A 286 14.46 0.73 10.13
CA GLN A 286 15.79 0.72 10.76
C GLN A 286 15.74 1.21 12.20
N GLN A 287 14.94 2.21 12.51
CA GLN A 287 14.74 2.68 13.87
C GLN A 287 14.12 1.61 14.79
N LEU A 288 13.38 0.65 14.21
CA LEU A 288 12.77 -0.47 14.92
C LEU A 288 13.53 -1.78 14.78
N GLY A 289 14.73 -1.75 14.18
CA GLY A 289 15.51 -2.96 13.90
C GLY A 289 14.99 -3.84 12.75
N HIS A 290 14.03 -3.36 11.95
CA HIS A 290 13.46 -4.10 10.83
C HIS A 290 13.66 -3.35 9.52
N THR A 291 14.26 -3.97 8.52
CA THR A 291 14.28 -3.45 7.15
C THR A 291 13.61 -4.44 6.20
N SER A 292 12.80 -3.94 5.27
CA SER A 292 12.25 -4.75 4.18
C SER A 292 13.10 -4.63 2.92
N VAL A 293 14.03 -3.71 2.90
CA VAL A 293 14.97 -3.50 1.78
C VAL A 293 16.36 -3.26 2.35
N GLU A 294 17.33 -4.01 1.85
CA GLU A 294 18.75 -3.86 2.17
C GLU A 294 19.48 -3.24 0.97
N ILE A 295 20.44 -2.37 1.25
CA ILE A 295 21.25 -1.69 0.23
C ILE A 295 22.70 -2.03 0.42
N LYS A 296 23.37 -2.28 -0.68
CA LYS A 296 24.81 -2.44 -0.77
C LYS A 296 25.33 -1.46 -1.82
N ASP A 297 26.31 -0.66 -1.44
CA ASP A 297 27.00 0.22 -2.38
C ASP A 297 27.78 -0.61 -3.41
N ILE A 298 27.77 -0.14 -4.64
CA ILE A 298 28.63 -0.66 -5.70
C ILE A 298 29.79 0.34 -5.78
N ASP A 299 30.98 -0.12 -5.38
CA ASP A 299 32.24 0.62 -5.49
C ASP A 299 32.63 0.82 -6.96
#